data_ff8637e1eea21d6a6a1d16cc54029bb8
#
_entry.id   ff8637e1eea21d6a6a1d16cc54029bb8
#
_cell.length_a   1.000
_cell.length_b   1.000
_cell.length_c   1.000
_cell.angle_alpha   90.00
_cell.angle_beta   90.00
_cell.angle_gamma   90.00
#
_symmetry.space_group_name_H-M   'P 1'
#
loop_
_entity.id
_entity.type
_entity.pdbx_description
1 polymer ?
#
loop_
_entity_poly.entity_id
_entity_poly.type
_entity_poly.pdbx_seq_one_letter_code
_entity_poly.pdbx_strand_id
1 'polypeptide(L)'
;DPESLRQDHEFLLGDRILSCPVTEEKADVGRTDMSQARSTWRVYLPPGTWYHHWSGTKYAGGAYHEVPAPPGSLPLFMREGLIIPTYDRAVDTFVEGVEDPAIKDMEQVDGSIEVLFHGYGEDRFTLWDGTTIHCVRRPGEAGTYTVENGHGRSYTCVFVN
;
A
#
# COMPACT_ATOMS: atom_id res chain seq x y z
N ASP A 1 6.04 19.12 3.41
CA ASP A 1 4.73 19.76 3.30
C ASP A 1 4.17 20.03 4.70
N PRO A 2 3.96 21.31 5.08
CA PRO A 2 3.51 21.67 6.43
C PRO A 2 2.11 21.15 6.79
N GLU A 3 1.24 20.93 5.80
CA GLU A 3 -0.11 20.41 6.05
C GLU A 3 -0.08 18.95 6.45
N SER A 4 0.83 18.14 5.89
CA SER A 4 1.02 16.74 6.29
C SER A 4 1.41 16.60 7.77
N LEU A 5 2.13 17.58 8.33
CA LEU A 5 2.55 17.57 9.74
C LEU A 5 1.42 17.88 10.74
N ARG A 6 0.24 18.27 10.24
CA ARG A 6 -0.95 18.58 11.05
C ARG A 6 -1.94 17.43 11.12
N GLN A 7 -1.64 16.33 10.43
CA GLN A 7 -2.55 15.18 10.37
C GLN A 7 -2.26 14.23 11.53
N ASP A 8 -3.24 14.04 12.42
CA ASP A 8 -3.10 13.19 13.60
C ASP A 8 -3.48 11.73 13.34
N HIS A 9 -4.15 11.45 12.20
CA HIS A 9 -4.71 10.14 11.87
C HIS A 9 -4.22 9.58 10.53
N GLU A 10 -3.11 10.13 10.03
CA GLU A 10 -2.52 9.72 8.77
C GLU A 10 -1.05 9.35 8.98
N PHE A 11 -0.64 8.23 8.40
CA PHE A 11 0.71 7.69 8.60
C PHE A 11 1.35 7.36 7.26
N LEU A 12 2.52 7.94 7.00
CA LEU A 12 3.36 7.55 5.87
C LEU A 12 4.24 6.36 6.26
N LEU A 13 4.19 5.31 5.46
CA LEU A 13 5.13 4.20 5.49
C LEU A 13 6.22 4.48 4.43
N GLY A 14 7.29 5.09 4.89
CA GLY A 14 8.29 5.70 4.00
C GLY A 14 7.68 6.86 3.20
N ASP A 15 8.02 6.94 1.91
CA ASP A 15 7.48 7.93 0.97
C ASP A 15 6.46 7.32 -0.02
N ARG A 16 6.07 6.06 0.17
CA ARG A 16 5.38 5.21 -0.80
C ARG A 16 3.93 4.94 -0.50
N ILE A 17 3.59 4.80 0.78
CA ILE A 17 2.26 4.38 1.22
C ILE A 17 1.76 5.35 2.27
N LEU A 18 0.53 5.84 2.09
CA LEU A 18 -0.21 6.59 3.10
C LEU A 18 -1.35 5.75 3.65
N SER A 19 -1.35 5.55 4.95
CA SER A 19 -2.38 4.83 5.70
C SER A 19 -3.21 5.80 6.52
N CYS A 20 -4.53 5.74 6.40
CA CYS A 20 -5.47 6.64 7.08
C CYS A 20 -6.47 5.83 7.92
N PRO A 21 -6.08 5.34 9.11
CA PRO A 21 -6.99 4.64 9.99
C PRO A 21 -8.22 5.49 10.33
N VAL A 22 -9.40 4.91 10.14
CA VAL A 22 -10.66 5.54 10.54
C VAL A 22 -10.80 5.36 12.05
N THR A 23 -10.69 6.45 12.77
CA THR A 23 -10.88 6.46 14.23
C THR A 23 -12.24 7.07 14.54
N GLU A 24 -13.04 6.37 15.35
CA GLU A 24 -14.28 6.96 15.87
C GLU A 24 -13.95 8.06 16.89
N GLU A 25 -14.62 9.19 16.77
CA GLU A 25 -14.56 10.19 17.83
C GLU A 25 -15.10 9.58 19.14
N LYS A 26 -14.43 9.86 20.25
CA LYS A 26 -14.78 9.35 21.60
C LYS A 26 -16.22 9.62 22.07
N ALA A 27 -16.98 10.45 21.36
CA ALA A 27 -18.38 10.74 21.66
C ALA A 27 -19.32 9.53 21.47
N ASP A 28 -18.88 8.47 20.79
CA ASP A 28 -19.71 7.30 20.46
C ASP A 28 -19.34 6.02 21.24
N VAL A 29 -18.63 6.14 22.37
CA VAL A 29 -18.41 5.01 23.30
C VAL A 29 -19.76 4.57 23.88
N GLY A 30 -20.38 3.58 23.26
CA GLY A 30 -21.70 3.05 23.64
C GLY A 30 -22.63 2.78 22.46
N ARG A 31 -22.28 3.21 21.26
CA ARG A 31 -23.04 2.88 20.05
C ARG A 31 -22.63 1.50 19.53
N THR A 32 -23.54 0.57 19.70
CA THR A 32 -23.47 -0.79 19.06
C THR A 32 -24.08 -0.83 17.67
N ASP A 33 -24.58 0.30 17.16
CA ASP A 33 -25.26 0.38 15.87
C ASP A 33 -24.27 0.79 14.77
N MET A 34 -23.67 -0.20 14.12
CA MET A 34 -22.78 -0.03 12.96
C MET A 34 -23.52 0.51 11.71
N SER A 35 -24.86 0.57 11.73
CA SER A 35 -25.64 1.07 10.57
C SER A 35 -25.50 2.57 10.34
N GLN A 36 -24.98 3.31 11.33
CA GLN A 36 -24.72 4.75 11.26
C GLN A 36 -23.22 5.10 11.13
N ALA A 37 -22.36 4.12 10.94
CA ALA A 37 -20.94 4.36 10.70
C ALA A 37 -20.77 5.19 9.40
N ARG A 38 -19.84 6.14 9.44
CA ARG A 38 -19.53 6.96 8.26
C ARG A 38 -19.05 6.05 7.14
N SER A 39 -19.60 6.22 5.95
CA SER A 39 -19.17 5.51 4.75
C SER A 39 -18.03 6.22 4.00
N THR A 40 -17.67 7.43 4.44
CA THR A 40 -16.58 8.25 3.89
C THR A 40 -15.70 8.82 5.00
N TRP A 41 -14.44 9.03 4.65
CA TRP A 41 -13.45 9.64 5.54
C TRP A 41 -12.72 10.77 4.81
N ARG A 42 -12.46 11.88 5.50
CA ARG A 42 -11.69 13.00 4.96
C ARG A 42 -10.21 12.75 5.20
N VAL A 43 -9.43 12.69 4.12
CA VAL A 43 -7.99 12.46 4.14
C VAL A 43 -7.26 13.61 3.47
N TYR A 44 -6.07 13.95 3.95
CA TYR A 44 -5.15 14.84 3.27
C TYR A 44 -4.11 14.01 2.51
N LEU A 45 -4.05 14.15 1.21
CA LEU A 45 -3.02 13.51 0.40
C LEU A 45 -1.86 14.49 0.17
N PRO A 46 -0.63 14.19 0.60
CA PRO A 46 0.53 15.05 0.35
C PRO A 46 0.77 15.29 -1.14
N PRO A 47 1.50 16.36 -1.53
CA PRO A 47 1.76 16.65 -2.93
C PRO A 47 2.27 15.46 -3.73
N GLY A 48 1.73 15.26 -4.93
CA GLY A 48 2.00 14.13 -5.81
C GLY A 48 0.70 13.51 -6.33
N THR A 49 0.82 12.33 -6.88
CA THR A 49 -0.33 11.53 -7.35
C THR A 49 -0.43 10.27 -6.50
N TRP A 50 -1.65 9.93 -6.12
CA TRP A 50 -1.95 8.81 -5.24
C TRP A 50 -3.02 7.92 -5.82
N TYR A 51 -2.91 6.62 -5.59
CA TYR A 51 -3.90 5.62 -5.98
C TYR A 51 -4.48 4.97 -4.74
N HIS A 52 -5.78 5.01 -4.57
CA HIS A 52 -6.46 4.27 -3.50
C HIS A 52 -6.32 2.77 -3.74
N HIS A 53 -5.68 2.08 -2.81
CA HIS A 53 -5.28 0.68 -2.98
C HIS A 53 -6.42 -0.27 -3.36
N TRP A 54 -7.58 -0.11 -2.71
CA TRP A 54 -8.69 -1.05 -2.89
C TRP A 54 -9.49 -0.81 -4.17
N SER A 55 -9.64 0.42 -4.61
CA SER A 55 -10.45 0.78 -5.78
C SER A 55 -9.66 1.13 -7.03
N GLY A 56 -8.34 1.35 -6.92
CA GLY A 56 -7.52 1.88 -7.99
C GLY A 56 -7.81 3.35 -8.36
N THR A 57 -8.71 4.03 -7.63
CA THR A 57 -9.05 5.42 -7.91
C THR A 57 -7.87 6.34 -7.72
N LYS A 58 -7.62 7.18 -8.73
CA LYS A 58 -6.52 8.16 -8.75
C LYS A 58 -6.93 9.47 -8.11
N TYR A 59 -6.06 10.03 -7.27
CA TYR A 59 -6.24 11.30 -6.58
C TYR A 59 -5.04 12.23 -6.81
N ALA A 60 -5.31 13.52 -6.98
CA ALA A 60 -4.28 14.54 -6.96
C ALA A 60 -3.96 14.91 -5.50
N GLY A 61 -2.67 14.88 -5.13
CA GLY A 61 -2.24 15.31 -3.80
C GLY A 61 -2.13 16.83 -3.64
N GLY A 62 -1.74 17.27 -2.46
CA GLY A 62 -1.74 18.66 -2.02
C GLY A 62 -3.14 19.14 -1.61
N ALA A 63 -4.09 18.24 -1.34
CA ALA A 63 -5.48 18.57 -1.07
C ALA A 63 -6.15 17.53 -0.16
N TYR A 64 -7.27 17.93 0.45
CA TYR A 64 -8.17 17.05 1.16
C TYR A 64 -9.15 16.38 0.21
N HIS A 65 -9.46 15.11 0.47
CA HIS A 65 -10.41 14.30 -0.27
C HIS A 65 -11.38 13.57 0.65
N GLU A 66 -12.65 13.48 0.26
CA GLU A 66 -13.60 12.55 0.86
C GLU A 66 -13.48 11.20 0.15
N VAL A 67 -13.05 10.17 0.86
CA VAL A 67 -12.80 8.85 0.29
C VAL A 67 -13.72 7.81 0.90
N PRO A 68 -14.11 6.76 0.15
CA PRO A 68 -14.87 5.65 0.71
C PRO A 68 -14.12 4.99 1.87
N ALA A 69 -14.80 4.87 3.00
CA ALA A 69 -14.27 4.23 4.20
C ALA A 69 -15.38 3.44 4.91
N PRO A 70 -15.94 2.40 4.26
CA PRO A 70 -16.95 1.57 4.91
C PRO A 70 -16.35 0.87 6.16
N PRO A 71 -17.19 0.52 7.15
CA PRO A 71 -16.74 -0.17 8.34
C PRO A 71 -15.85 -1.37 8.05
N GLY A 72 -14.73 -1.48 8.75
CA GLY A 72 -13.74 -2.54 8.55
C GLY A 72 -12.78 -2.31 7.38
N SER A 73 -12.87 -1.18 6.67
CA SER A 73 -11.89 -0.80 5.64
C SER A 73 -10.87 0.19 6.20
N LEU A 74 -9.64 0.07 5.71
CA LEU A 74 -8.57 1.02 5.96
C LEU A 74 -8.30 1.78 4.65
N PRO A 75 -8.58 3.10 4.55
CA PRO A 75 -8.11 3.87 3.41
C PRO A 75 -6.59 3.82 3.32
N LEU A 76 -6.11 3.28 2.20
CA LEU A 76 -4.70 3.05 1.93
C LEU A 76 -4.38 3.57 0.54
N PHE A 77 -3.34 4.39 0.43
CA PHE A 77 -2.95 5.03 -0.81
C PHE A 77 -1.52 4.69 -1.18
N MET A 78 -1.33 4.38 -2.46
CA MET A 78 -0.03 4.09 -3.07
C MET A 78 0.40 5.29 -3.90
N ARG A 79 1.64 5.74 -3.74
CA ARG A 79 2.17 6.85 -4.50
C ARG A 79 2.53 6.44 -5.92
N GLU A 80 2.20 7.29 -6.90
CA GLU A 80 2.50 7.06 -8.32
C GLU A 80 4.01 6.93 -8.57
N GLY A 81 4.36 5.98 -9.42
CA GLY A 81 5.72 5.81 -9.93
C GLY A 81 6.71 5.23 -8.93
N LEU A 82 6.23 4.65 -7.82
CA LEU A 82 7.09 4.02 -6.82
C LEU A 82 6.83 2.52 -6.69
N ILE A 83 7.89 1.77 -6.44
CA ILE A 83 7.90 0.33 -6.22
C ILE A 83 7.38 0.01 -4.82
N ILE A 84 6.41 -0.89 -4.74
CA ILE A 84 5.86 -1.41 -3.48
C ILE A 84 5.96 -2.94 -3.52
N PRO A 85 6.98 -3.53 -2.87
CA PRO A 85 7.07 -4.99 -2.77
C PRO A 85 5.99 -5.51 -1.82
N THR A 86 5.34 -6.61 -2.20
CA THR A 86 4.33 -7.28 -1.40
C THR A 86 4.56 -8.78 -1.39
N TYR A 87 4.11 -9.44 -0.33
CA TYR A 87 4.01 -10.89 -0.27
C TYR A 87 2.63 -11.37 -0.74
N ASP A 88 2.52 -12.68 -0.93
CA ASP A 88 1.24 -13.34 -1.14
C ASP A 88 0.27 -12.95 -0.01
N ARG A 89 -0.95 -12.58 -0.39
CA ARG A 89 -2.02 -12.20 0.56
C ARG A 89 -2.45 -13.35 1.47
N ALA A 90 -2.08 -14.58 1.13
CA ALA A 90 -2.40 -15.77 1.92
C ALA A 90 -1.43 -16.00 3.09
N VAL A 91 -0.43 -15.13 3.31
CA VAL A 91 0.43 -15.23 4.49
C VAL A 91 -0.36 -14.89 5.75
N ASP A 92 -0.35 -15.80 6.73
CA ASP A 92 -1.07 -15.65 7.99
C ASP A 92 -0.19 -15.03 9.09
N THR A 93 1.11 -15.28 9.03
CA THR A 93 2.08 -14.78 10.03
C THR A 93 3.46 -14.58 9.42
N PHE A 94 4.19 -13.59 9.94
CA PHE A 94 5.60 -13.34 9.64
C PHE A 94 6.57 -14.09 10.57
N VAL A 95 6.07 -14.94 11.44
CA VAL A 95 6.88 -15.84 12.26
C VAL A 95 7.24 -17.05 11.41
N GLU A 96 8.53 -17.38 11.35
CA GLU A 96 9.05 -18.55 10.63
C GLU A 96 8.92 -19.83 11.46
N GLY A 97 8.82 -20.97 10.77
CA GLY A 97 8.85 -22.29 11.41
C GLY A 97 7.58 -22.65 12.20
N VAL A 98 6.41 -22.19 11.75
CA VAL A 98 5.13 -22.57 12.35
C VAL A 98 4.80 -24.02 11.98
N GLU A 99 4.66 -24.90 12.96
CA GLU A 99 4.39 -26.33 12.74
C GLU A 99 2.95 -26.63 12.30
N ASP A 100 2.00 -25.67 12.44
CA ASP A 100 0.61 -25.87 12.02
C ASP A 100 0.47 -25.73 10.50
N PRO A 101 0.13 -26.80 9.75
CA PRO A 101 0.03 -26.77 8.30
C PRO A 101 -1.15 -25.91 7.78
N ALA A 102 -2.07 -25.50 8.65
CA ALA A 102 -3.16 -24.59 8.32
C ALA A 102 -2.72 -23.11 8.32
N ILE A 103 -1.55 -22.81 8.90
CA ILE A 103 -0.99 -21.45 9.00
C ILE A 103 0.13 -21.31 7.98
N LYS A 104 -0.03 -20.37 7.06
CA LYS A 104 0.97 -20.03 6.06
C LYS A 104 1.93 -18.98 6.61
N ASP A 105 3.14 -19.38 6.90
CA ASP A 105 4.18 -18.53 7.47
C ASP A 105 5.08 -17.88 6.40
N MET A 106 6.03 -17.06 6.87
CA MET A 106 6.97 -16.31 6.01
C MET A 106 7.83 -17.24 5.15
N GLU A 107 8.30 -18.38 5.68
CA GLU A 107 9.19 -19.30 4.95
C GLU A 107 8.50 -19.86 3.70
N GLN A 108 7.19 -20.09 3.79
CA GLN A 108 6.40 -20.63 2.68
C GLN A 108 6.12 -19.62 1.57
N VAL A 109 6.18 -18.32 1.85
CA VAL A 109 5.88 -17.24 0.88
C VAL A 109 7.10 -16.47 0.40
N ASP A 110 8.24 -16.58 1.10
CA ASP A 110 9.45 -15.81 0.78
C ASP A 110 10.06 -16.14 -0.60
N GLY A 111 9.70 -17.26 -1.19
CA GLY A 111 10.13 -17.64 -2.54
C GLY A 111 9.53 -16.81 -3.68
N SER A 112 8.53 -15.95 -3.41
CA SER A 112 7.85 -15.15 -4.44
C SER A 112 7.48 -13.77 -3.91
N ILE A 113 7.90 -12.73 -4.64
CA ILE A 113 7.58 -11.33 -4.32
C ILE A 113 6.79 -10.74 -5.47
N GLU A 114 5.60 -10.18 -5.15
CA GLU A 114 4.86 -9.35 -6.06
C GLU A 114 5.28 -7.89 -5.87
N VAL A 115 5.47 -7.19 -6.97
CA VAL A 115 5.86 -5.78 -6.99
C VAL A 115 4.73 -4.99 -7.60
N LEU A 116 4.11 -4.11 -6.82
CA LEU A 116 3.10 -3.19 -7.31
C LEU A 116 3.78 -1.90 -7.77
N PHE A 117 3.39 -1.42 -8.95
CA PHE A 117 3.85 -0.15 -9.52
C PHE A 117 2.65 0.61 -10.11
N HIS A 118 2.23 1.68 -9.45
CA HIS A 118 1.04 2.43 -9.83
C HIS A 118 1.38 3.59 -10.76
N GLY A 119 0.60 3.72 -11.84
CA GLY A 119 0.73 4.83 -12.80
C GLY A 119 2.02 4.80 -13.59
N TYR A 120 2.70 5.94 -13.67
CA TYR A 120 3.89 6.16 -14.50
C TYR A 120 5.05 6.69 -13.68
N GLY A 121 6.27 6.35 -14.08
CA GLY A 121 7.49 6.80 -13.43
C GLY A 121 8.66 5.86 -13.65
N GLU A 122 9.70 6.13 -12.90
CA GLU A 122 10.90 5.30 -12.81
C GLU A 122 11.34 5.28 -11.35
N ASP A 123 11.57 4.07 -10.81
CA ASP A 123 12.00 3.90 -9.43
C ASP A 123 12.92 2.70 -9.27
N ARG A 124 13.76 2.78 -8.25
CA ARG A 124 14.67 1.72 -7.83
C ARG A 124 14.49 1.47 -6.33
N PHE A 125 14.27 0.22 -5.97
CA PHE A 125 14.04 -0.19 -4.59
C PHE A 125 14.98 -1.35 -4.22
N THR A 126 15.64 -1.23 -3.06
CA THR A 126 16.50 -2.29 -2.54
C THR A 126 15.83 -2.96 -1.34
N LEU A 127 15.65 -4.27 -1.43
CA LEU A 127 15.12 -5.11 -0.35
C LEU A 127 16.15 -5.27 0.77
N TRP A 128 15.71 -5.83 1.90
CA TRP A 128 16.54 -6.07 3.09
C TRP A 128 17.75 -6.99 2.85
N ASP A 129 17.68 -7.86 1.86
CA ASP A 129 18.72 -8.83 1.50
C ASP A 129 19.69 -8.32 0.41
N GLY A 130 19.54 -7.07 -0.01
CA GLY A 130 20.35 -6.44 -1.06
C GLY A 130 19.85 -6.65 -2.49
N THR A 131 18.71 -7.37 -2.67
CA THR A 131 18.04 -7.45 -3.98
C THR A 131 17.61 -6.07 -4.42
N THR A 132 17.93 -5.67 -5.63
CA THR A 132 17.51 -4.39 -6.21
C THR A 132 16.52 -4.61 -7.34
N ILE A 133 15.38 -3.94 -7.23
CA ILE A 133 14.30 -3.94 -8.23
C ILE A 133 14.30 -2.57 -8.88
N HIS A 134 14.26 -2.54 -10.21
CA HIS A 134 14.13 -1.31 -10.98
C HIS A 134 12.93 -1.42 -11.90
N CYS A 135 11.99 -0.50 -11.79
CA CYS A 135 10.78 -0.42 -12.62
C CYS A 135 10.75 0.88 -13.40
N VAL A 136 10.32 0.78 -14.66
CA VAL A 136 10.10 1.94 -15.55
C VAL A 136 8.77 1.77 -16.26
N ARG A 137 7.93 2.81 -16.24
CA ARG A 137 6.72 2.87 -17.05
C ARG A 137 6.47 4.29 -17.53
N ARG A 138 6.27 4.45 -18.83
CA ARG A 138 5.95 5.73 -19.47
C ARG A 138 4.54 5.72 -20.06
N PRO A 139 3.88 6.89 -20.18
CA PRO A 139 2.57 6.98 -20.82
C PRO A 139 2.60 6.38 -22.23
N GLY A 140 1.67 5.46 -22.53
CA GLY A 140 1.56 4.79 -23.82
C GLY A 140 2.50 3.59 -24.02
N GLU A 141 3.36 3.29 -23.03
CA GLU A 141 4.29 2.16 -23.09
C GLU A 141 3.92 1.07 -22.07
N ALA A 142 4.29 -0.17 -22.40
CA ALA A 142 4.27 -1.24 -21.42
C ALA A 142 5.32 -0.99 -20.33
N GLY A 143 4.99 -1.31 -19.08
CA GLY A 143 5.97 -1.24 -18.01
C GLY A 143 7.03 -2.32 -18.14
N THR A 144 8.25 -2.00 -17.74
CA THR A 144 9.39 -2.93 -17.71
C THR A 144 10.00 -2.96 -16.33
N TYR A 145 10.56 -4.10 -15.95
CA TYR A 145 11.30 -4.21 -14.68
C TYR A 145 12.52 -5.11 -14.82
N THR A 146 13.50 -4.88 -13.96
CA THR A 146 14.69 -5.73 -13.81
C THR A 146 14.94 -6.01 -12.33
N VAL A 147 15.53 -7.17 -12.04
CA VAL A 147 15.91 -7.59 -10.69
C VAL A 147 17.38 -7.97 -10.68
N GLU A 148 18.13 -7.37 -9.79
CA GLU A 148 19.54 -7.66 -9.55
C GLU A 148 19.69 -8.35 -8.17
N ASN A 149 20.51 -9.39 -8.08
CA ASN A 149 20.78 -10.17 -6.85
C ASN A 149 19.51 -10.79 -6.25
N GLY A 150 18.66 -11.42 -7.07
CA GLY A 150 17.33 -11.90 -6.69
C GLY A 150 17.29 -13.12 -5.76
N HIS A 151 18.46 -13.67 -5.36
CA HIS A 151 18.61 -14.76 -4.39
C HIS A 151 17.73 -16.00 -4.65
N GLY A 152 17.43 -16.30 -5.93
CA GLY A 152 16.61 -17.46 -6.31
C GLY A 152 15.10 -17.28 -6.14
N ARG A 153 14.64 -16.11 -5.68
CA ARG A 153 13.21 -15.80 -5.62
C ARG A 153 12.63 -15.48 -6.99
N SER A 154 11.34 -15.72 -7.14
CA SER A 154 10.57 -15.23 -8.28
C SER A 154 10.02 -13.82 -8.01
N TYR A 155 10.00 -13.00 -9.04
CA TYR A 155 9.47 -11.63 -8.96
C TYR A 155 8.44 -11.43 -10.05
N THR A 156 7.30 -10.86 -9.68
CA THR A 156 6.25 -10.47 -10.64
C THR A 156 5.90 -9.02 -10.45
N CYS A 157 6.09 -8.19 -11.48
CA CYS A 157 5.72 -6.79 -11.41
C CYS A 157 4.34 -6.56 -12.03
N VAL A 158 3.43 -6.01 -11.23
CA VAL A 158 2.07 -5.64 -11.63
C VAL A 158 2.01 -4.14 -11.80
N PHE A 159 1.88 -3.70 -13.06
CA PHE A 159 1.69 -2.29 -13.40
C PHE A 159 0.21 -1.94 -13.35
N VAL A 160 -0.17 -1.14 -12.36
CA VAL A 160 -1.55 -0.72 -12.11
C VAL A 160 -1.80 0.65 -12.77
N ASN A 161 -2.98 0.82 -13.38
CA ASN A 161 -3.39 2.09 -14.02
C ASN A 161 -4.17 2.97 -13.06
#